data_c535569ae0ecdbab8731a20cbadc5140
#
_entry.id   c535569ae0ecdbab8731a20cbadc5140
#
_cell.length_a   1.000
_cell.length_b   1.000
_cell.length_c   1.000
_cell.angle_alpha   90.00
_cell.angle_beta   90.00
_cell.angle_gamma   90.00
#
_symmetry.space_group_name_H-M   'P 1'
#
loop_
_entity.id
_entity.type
_entity.pdbx_description
1 polymer ?
#
loop_
_entity_poly.entity_id
_entity_poly.type
_entity_poly.pdbx_seq_one_letter_code
_entity_poly.pdbx_strand_id
1 'polypeptide(L)'
;PLTEAIPLWKRPQDGAIITGWDYPSCEELGLLKMDFLGLRNLTIIGDALENIKANRGIDLDLESLPLDDKATYELLGRGDTLGVFQLDGAAMRDLLKLMQPTGFEDIVAVLALYRPGPMGVNAHTDYAKRKNGLQDIKPIHPELEEPLKEILAETFGLIVYQEQIMQIAQKVAGYSLGQADLLRRAMGKKKKEILDEAYDGFAEGMRGNGFSQAAITALWDTVLPFAGYAFNKSHAAGYGLVSFWTAYLKANYPAEYMAGLLTSVGDDKDKAAIYLADCRKLGITVLPPDVNESQRNFAAVGADIRFGLAAIRNVGTGVVSSILSAREEKGKYTSFSDYLNKIDVVACNKKVTESLVKAGAFDSLSHPRKGLFLVHGDAIESVLGTKKAEAVGQFDLFGDAGGGADDSMADVFAVRVPDEEWDTKHKLALEREMLGLYVSGHPLAGVEHAIAQHTDTTITSLLEGNISDGAQITIGGIISSVTRRVNKKGEPWAAVTLEDMVGGVEVYFFPRAFQTY
;
A
#
# COMPACT_ATOMS: atom_id res chain seq x y z
N PRO A 1 21.43 -24.43 -21.74
CA PRO A 1 20.67 -24.30 -20.49
C PRO A 1 21.57 -23.82 -19.34
N LEU A 2 21.04 -23.08 -18.36
CA LEU A 2 21.83 -22.58 -17.22
C LEU A 2 22.49 -23.73 -16.43
N THR A 3 21.88 -24.89 -16.38
CA THR A 3 22.40 -26.09 -15.70
C THR A 3 23.71 -26.61 -16.30
N GLU A 4 24.09 -26.23 -17.51
CA GLU A 4 25.37 -26.59 -18.13
C GLU A 4 26.49 -25.62 -17.71
N ALA A 5 26.14 -24.43 -17.26
CA ALA A 5 27.11 -23.39 -16.91
C ALA A 5 27.31 -23.23 -15.40
N ILE A 6 26.22 -23.35 -14.60
CA ILE A 6 26.22 -23.09 -13.15
C ILE A 6 25.31 -24.05 -12.40
N PRO A 7 25.59 -24.34 -11.11
CA PRO A 7 24.69 -25.08 -10.25
C PRO A 7 23.40 -24.25 -9.99
N LEU A 8 22.27 -24.95 -9.95
CA LEU A 8 20.96 -24.37 -9.64
C LEU A 8 20.39 -25.00 -8.36
N TRP A 9 19.66 -24.19 -7.59
CA TRP A 9 18.96 -24.61 -6.40
C TRP A 9 17.47 -24.25 -6.51
N LYS A 10 16.60 -25.20 -6.14
CA LYS A 10 15.16 -24.97 -6.08
C LYS A 10 14.75 -24.67 -4.64
N ARG A 11 14.23 -23.47 -4.41
CA ARG A 11 13.77 -23.05 -3.09
C ARG A 11 12.50 -23.81 -2.69
N PRO A 12 12.48 -24.50 -1.52
CA PRO A 12 11.36 -25.35 -1.13
C PRO A 12 10.04 -24.59 -0.90
N GLN A 13 10.11 -23.33 -0.47
CA GLN A 13 8.95 -22.55 -0.05
C GLN A 13 8.03 -22.16 -1.22
N ASP A 14 8.60 -21.76 -2.36
CA ASP A 14 7.86 -21.22 -3.51
C ASP A 14 8.26 -21.88 -4.85
N GLY A 15 9.21 -22.80 -4.81
CA GLY A 15 9.69 -23.49 -6.01
C GLY A 15 10.57 -22.64 -6.93
N ALA A 16 10.99 -21.45 -6.53
CA ALA A 16 11.86 -20.58 -7.31
C ALA A 16 13.21 -21.25 -7.59
N ILE A 17 13.67 -21.16 -8.84
CA ILE A 17 14.99 -21.62 -9.26
C ILE A 17 16.00 -20.50 -9.05
N ILE A 18 17.05 -20.78 -8.27
CA ILE A 18 18.07 -19.80 -7.87
C ILE A 18 19.42 -20.30 -8.35
N THR A 19 20.29 -19.39 -8.80
CA THR A 19 21.68 -19.71 -9.12
C THR A 19 22.44 -20.11 -7.85
N GLY A 20 23.25 -21.18 -7.90
CA GLY A 20 24.05 -21.63 -6.77
C GLY A 20 25.27 -20.74 -6.50
N TRP A 21 25.55 -19.79 -7.39
CA TRP A 21 26.61 -18.81 -7.28
C TRP A 21 26.03 -17.40 -7.20
N ASP A 22 26.82 -16.49 -6.65
CA ASP A 22 26.47 -15.07 -6.56
C ASP A 22 26.49 -14.40 -7.94
N TYR A 23 25.87 -13.19 -8.01
CA TYR A 23 25.76 -12.46 -9.26
C TYR A 23 27.11 -12.10 -9.90
N PRO A 24 28.13 -11.60 -9.16
CA PRO A 24 29.43 -11.29 -9.75
C PRO A 24 30.09 -12.48 -10.42
N SER A 25 30.06 -13.65 -9.78
CA SER A 25 30.64 -14.90 -10.36
C SER A 25 29.87 -15.35 -11.61
N CYS A 26 28.54 -15.19 -11.63
CA CYS A 26 27.75 -15.48 -12.83
C CYS A 26 28.09 -14.52 -13.98
N GLU A 27 28.31 -13.24 -13.69
CA GLU A 27 28.70 -12.22 -14.68
C GLU A 27 30.10 -12.49 -15.27
N GLU A 28 31.06 -12.88 -14.43
CA GLU A 28 32.41 -13.28 -14.88
C GLU A 28 32.38 -14.48 -15.84
N LEU A 29 31.41 -15.37 -15.73
CA LEU A 29 31.17 -16.48 -16.66
C LEU A 29 30.44 -16.05 -17.95
N GLY A 30 30.14 -14.77 -18.11
CA GLY A 30 29.47 -14.24 -19.29
C GLY A 30 27.95 -14.45 -19.28
N LEU A 31 27.35 -14.76 -18.12
CA LEU A 31 25.90 -14.83 -17.98
C LEU A 31 25.28 -13.42 -17.82
N LEU A 32 24.18 -13.20 -18.51
CA LEU A 32 23.45 -11.93 -18.44
C LEU A 32 22.38 -11.98 -17.35
N LYS A 33 22.41 -11.01 -16.45
CA LYS A 33 21.30 -10.74 -15.51
C LYS A 33 20.31 -9.78 -16.18
N MET A 34 19.06 -10.20 -16.31
CA MET A 34 17.97 -9.35 -16.76
C MET A 34 17.07 -9.03 -15.58
N ASP A 35 16.88 -7.74 -15.31
CA ASP A 35 16.01 -7.26 -14.24
C ASP A 35 14.61 -6.96 -14.81
N PHE A 36 13.58 -7.67 -14.29
CA PHE A 36 12.19 -7.37 -14.58
C PHE A 36 11.67 -6.45 -13.48
N LEU A 37 11.67 -5.17 -13.76
CA LEU A 37 11.33 -4.11 -12.79
C LEU A 37 9.87 -3.70 -12.97
N GLY A 38 8.98 -4.28 -12.15
CA GLY A 38 7.59 -3.88 -12.05
C GLY A 38 7.37 -3.02 -10.81
N LEU A 39 6.53 -1.99 -10.92
CA LEU A 39 6.14 -1.13 -9.82
C LEU A 39 4.63 -1.17 -9.62
N ARG A 40 4.20 -1.84 -8.55
CA ARG A 40 2.76 -2.00 -8.21
C ARG A 40 2.05 -0.65 -8.03
N ASN A 41 2.78 0.36 -7.56
CA ASN A 41 2.22 1.69 -7.35
C ASN A 41 1.72 2.34 -8.64
N LEU A 42 2.28 2.00 -9.80
CA LEU A 42 1.75 2.47 -11.09
C LEU A 42 0.37 1.88 -11.40
N THR A 43 0.12 0.63 -11.01
CA THR A 43 -1.21 0.03 -11.08
C THR A 43 -2.19 0.75 -10.16
N ILE A 44 -1.78 1.05 -8.92
CA ILE A 44 -2.61 1.82 -7.96
C ILE A 44 -2.96 3.21 -8.52
N ILE A 45 -2.01 3.88 -9.14
CA ILE A 45 -2.24 5.16 -9.82
C ILE A 45 -3.25 4.99 -10.96
N GLY A 46 -3.09 3.96 -11.81
CA GLY A 46 -4.03 3.66 -12.89
C GLY A 46 -5.45 3.41 -12.37
N ASP A 47 -5.59 2.56 -11.35
CA ASP A 47 -6.88 2.28 -10.71
C ASP A 47 -7.51 3.55 -10.10
N ALA A 48 -6.70 4.43 -9.51
CA ALA A 48 -7.17 5.71 -8.98
C ALA A 48 -7.67 6.65 -10.08
N LEU A 49 -6.94 6.74 -11.21
CA LEU A 49 -7.35 7.56 -12.36
C LEU A 49 -8.66 7.05 -12.98
N GLU A 50 -8.81 5.73 -13.11
CA GLU A 50 -10.08 5.13 -13.57
C GLU A 50 -11.23 5.44 -12.60
N ASN A 51 -10.99 5.37 -11.29
CA ASN A 51 -11.96 5.75 -10.27
C ASN A 51 -12.33 7.25 -10.36
N ILE A 52 -11.37 8.15 -10.56
CA ILE A 52 -11.61 9.59 -10.72
C ILE A 52 -12.48 9.84 -11.95
N LYS A 53 -12.16 9.18 -13.06
CA LYS A 53 -12.93 9.30 -14.31
C LYS A 53 -14.36 8.80 -14.13
N ALA A 54 -14.54 7.64 -13.50
CA ALA A 54 -15.85 7.05 -13.26
C ALA A 54 -16.69 7.84 -12.24
N ASN A 55 -16.07 8.29 -11.13
CA ASN A 55 -16.77 8.95 -10.03
C ASN A 55 -17.04 10.45 -10.28
N ARG A 56 -16.08 11.16 -10.91
CA ARG A 56 -16.13 12.63 -11.09
C ARG A 56 -16.22 13.08 -12.53
N GLY A 57 -16.08 12.19 -13.51
CA GLY A 57 -16.04 12.55 -14.95
C GLY A 57 -14.78 13.33 -15.36
N ILE A 58 -13.73 13.29 -14.54
CA ILE A 58 -12.47 14.01 -14.79
C ILE A 58 -11.47 13.04 -15.44
N ASP A 59 -10.93 13.42 -16.58
CA ASP A 59 -9.82 12.73 -17.25
C ASP A 59 -8.51 13.43 -16.81
N LEU A 60 -7.92 12.95 -15.69
CA LEU A 60 -6.77 13.60 -15.07
C LEU A 60 -5.47 13.14 -15.71
N ASP A 61 -4.71 14.10 -16.24
CA ASP A 61 -3.35 13.89 -16.73
C ASP A 61 -2.33 14.29 -15.68
N LEU A 62 -1.66 13.30 -15.08
CA LEU A 62 -0.67 13.51 -14.03
C LEU A 62 0.62 14.17 -14.54
N GLU A 63 0.96 13.97 -15.82
CA GLU A 63 2.18 14.54 -16.40
C GLU A 63 2.08 16.06 -16.59
N SER A 64 0.85 16.56 -16.71
CA SER A 64 0.57 18.00 -16.84
C SER A 64 0.41 18.74 -15.53
N LEU A 65 0.47 18.03 -14.38
CA LEU A 65 0.25 18.65 -13.07
C LEU A 65 1.40 19.57 -12.69
N PRO A 66 1.10 20.76 -12.14
CA PRO A 66 2.11 21.59 -11.51
C PRO A 66 2.64 20.92 -10.23
N LEU A 67 3.96 21.05 -9.98
CA LEU A 67 4.62 20.41 -8.85
C LEU A 67 4.60 21.27 -7.57
N ASP A 68 3.68 22.21 -7.46
CA ASP A 68 3.55 23.19 -6.37
C ASP A 68 2.19 23.11 -5.65
N ASP A 69 1.48 21.98 -5.80
CA ASP A 69 0.17 21.79 -5.15
C ASP A 69 0.26 21.83 -3.62
N LYS A 70 -0.34 22.86 -3.03
CA LYS A 70 -0.29 23.14 -1.60
C LYS A 70 -0.86 22.02 -0.74
N ALA A 71 -1.99 21.43 -1.13
CA ALA A 71 -2.64 20.35 -0.39
C ALA A 71 -1.74 19.11 -0.28
N THR A 72 -0.98 18.82 -1.34
CA THR A 72 0.02 17.74 -1.38
C THR A 72 1.12 17.97 -0.33
N TYR A 73 1.72 19.16 -0.29
CA TYR A 73 2.78 19.44 0.68
C TYR A 73 2.26 19.53 2.11
N GLU A 74 1.07 20.03 2.33
CA GLU A 74 0.41 20.00 3.65
C GLU A 74 0.19 18.55 4.14
N LEU A 75 -0.24 17.64 3.26
CA LEU A 75 -0.38 16.21 3.58
C LEU A 75 0.97 15.61 3.95
N LEU A 76 2.04 15.90 3.16
CA LEU A 76 3.39 15.43 3.44
C LEU A 76 3.91 15.97 4.79
N GLY A 77 3.73 17.26 5.04
CA GLY A 77 4.16 17.92 6.28
C GLY A 77 3.46 17.43 7.55
N ARG A 78 2.21 16.97 7.43
CA ARG A 78 1.50 16.29 8.54
C ARG A 78 1.94 14.84 8.74
N GLY A 79 2.67 14.26 7.78
CA GLY A 79 3.03 12.84 7.79
C GLY A 79 1.84 11.90 7.52
N ASP A 80 0.77 12.38 6.87
CA ASP A 80 -0.40 11.59 6.51
C ASP A 80 -0.13 10.74 5.24
N THR A 81 1.04 10.14 5.17
CA THR A 81 1.61 9.52 3.96
C THR A 81 1.45 8.01 3.88
N LEU A 82 0.54 7.43 4.68
CA LEU A 82 0.25 6.00 4.55
C LEU A 82 -0.22 5.68 3.12
N GLY A 83 0.42 4.69 2.49
CA GLY A 83 0.18 4.32 1.10
C GLY A 83 0.79 5.25 0.05
N VAL A 84 1.44 6.36 0.44
CA VAL A 84 2.20 7.22 -0.47
C VAL A 84 3.52 6.55 -0.82
N PHE A 85 3.81 6.42 -2.10
CA PHE A 85 4.98 5.70 -2.59
C PHE A 85 6.27 6.17 -1.92
N GLN A 86 7.02 5.23 -1.35
CA GLN A 86 8.28 5.40 -0.62
C GLN A 86 8.25 6.35 0.61
N LEU A 87 7.12 6.97 0.90
CA LEU A 87 7.00 7.95 2.00
C LEU A 87 6.11 7.46 3.15
N ASP A 88 5.70 6.19 3.15
CA ASP A 88 4.70 5.61 4.06
C ASP A 88 5.27 5.00 5.37
N GLY A 89 6.59 4.83 5.48
CA GLY A 89 7.22 4.26 6.68
C GLY A 89 7.11 5.17 7.91
N ALA A 90 6.97 4.61 9.13
CA ALA A 90 6.80 5.39 10.36
C ALA A 90 7.90 6.44 10.56
N ALA A 91 9.18 6.02 10.53
CA ALA A 91 10.30 6.94 10.72
C ALA A 91 10.45 7.94 9.54
N MET A 92 10.00 7.58 8.33
CA MET A 92 9.91 8.52 7.22
C MET A 92 8.87 9.60 7.49
N ARG A 93 7.71 9.24 8.05
CA ARG A 93 6.66 10.20 8.43
C ARG A 93 7.17 11.21 9.47
N ASP A 94 7.96 10.75 10.43
CA ASP A 94 8.55 11.63 11.44
C ASP A 94 9.59 12.58 10.81
N LEU A 95 10.37 12.11 9.86
CA LEU A 95 11.28 12.96 9.08
C LEU A 95 10.52 14.01 8.26
N LEU A 96 9.43 13.64 7.61
CA LEU A 96 8.59 14.58 6.84
C LEU A 96 7.96 15.65 7.74
N LYS A 97 7.50 15.27 8.95
CA LYS A 97 7.03 16.25 9.95
C LYS A 97 8.13 17.24 10.37
N LEU A 98 9.35 16.76 10.54
CA LEU A 98 10.51 17.63 10.85
C LEU A 98 10.89 18.50 9.65
N MET A 99 10.86 17.95 8.43
CA MET A 99 11.31 18.61 7.20
C MET A 99 10.32 19.66 6.72
N GLN A 100 9.01 19.44 6.91
CA GLN A 100 7.95 20.28 6.36
C GLN A 100 8.17 20.58 4.87
N PRO A 101 8.02 19.60 3.96
CA PRO A 101 8.29 19.77 2.54
C PRO A 101 7.46 20.92 1.95
N THR A 102 8.06 21.73 1.11
CA THR A 102 7.43 22.90 0.46
C THR A 102 7.59 22.92 -1.05
N GLY A 103 8.39 22.01 -1.60
CA GLY A 103 8.66 21.91 -3.02
C GLY A 103 9.13 20.53 -3.43
N PHE A 104 9.15 20.31 -4.74
CA PHE A 104 9.51 18.99 -5.31
C PHE A 104 10.94 18.56 -4.96
N GLU A 105 11.85 19.50 -4.84
CA GLU A 105 13.24 19.28 -4.46
C GLU A 105 13.36 18.64 -3.07
N ASP A 106 12.47 18.95 -2.15
CA ASP A 106 12.43 18.32 -0.82
C ASP A 106 12.08 16.84 -0.91
N ILE A 107 11.15 16.46 -1.82
CA ILE A 107 10.80 15.06 -2.07
C ILE A 107 12.01 14.32 -2.66
N VAL A 108 12.67 14.91 -3.64
CA VAL A 108 13.88 14.34 -4.26
C VAL A 108 14.99 14.15 -3.23
N ALA A 109 15.20 15.16 -2.37
CA ALA A 109 16.22 15.11 -1.33
C ALA A 109 15.92 14.05 -0.26
N VAL A 110 14.67 13.96 0.23
CA VAL A 110 14.32 12.96 1.25
C VAL A 110 14.50 11.53 0.75
N LEU A 111 14.18 11.25 -0.50
CA LEU A 111 14.40 9.93 -1.11
C LEU A 111 15.89 9.59 -1.25
N ALA A 112 16.73 10.57 -1.51
CA ALA A 112 18.18 10.41 -1.56
C ALA A 112 18.81 10.24 -0.18
N LEU A 113 18.26 10.89 0.85
CA LEU A 113 18.83 10.96 2.21
C LEU A 113 18.32 9.85 3.15
N TYR A 114 17.11 9.33 2.93
CA TYR A 114 16.54 8.31 3.82
C TYR A 114 17.05 6.91 3.46
N ARG A 115 18.32 6.68 3.73
CA ARG A 115 19.04 5.40 3.49
C ARG A 115 20.13 5.20 4.53
N PRO A 116 20.56 3.96 4.82
CA PRO A 116 21.51 3.66 5.90
C PRO A 116 22.77 4.52 5.90
N GLY A 117 23.37 4.82 4.74
CA GLY A 117 24.57 5.63 4.62
C GLY A 117 24.37 7.08 5.11
N PRO A 118 23.52 7.89 4.44
CA PRO A 118 23.23 9.27 4.88
C PRO A 118 22.62 9.34 6.29
N MET A 119 21.79 8.37 6.67
CA MET A 119 21.21 8.31 8.01
C MET A 119 22.27 8.09 9.08
N GLY A 120 23.29 7.28 8.82
CA GLY A 120 24.39 7.00 9.75
C GLY A 120 25.21 8.22 10.12
N VAL A 121 25.18 9.27 9.28
CA VAL A 121 25.84 10.56 9.53
C VAL A 121 24.84 11.70 9.80
N ASN A 122 23.57 11.37 10.07
CA ASN A 122 22.49 12.33 10.34
C ASN A 122 22.17 13.33 9.21
N ALA A 123 22.62 13.10 7.98
CA ALA A 123 22.43 14.04 6.88
C ALA A 123 20.94 14.34 6.59
N HIS A 124 20.04 13.36 6.78
CA HIS A 124 18.59 13.50 6.62
C HIS A 124 17.98 14.47 7.63
N THR A 125 18.39 14.43 8.89
CA THR A 125 17.92 15.35 9.94
C THR A 125 18.59 16.71 9.83
N ASP A 126 19.86 16.77 9.42
CA ASP A 126 20.56 18.02 9.17
C ASP A 126 19.92 18.82 8.02
N TYR A 127 19.55 18.13 6.93
CA TYR A 127 18.78 18.75 5.84
C TYR A 127 17.48 19.38 6.36
N ALA A 128 16.68 18.61 7.08
CA ALA A 128 15.41 19.07 7.63
C ALA A 128 15.56 20.26 8.58
N LYS A 129 16.55 20.21 9.47
CA LYS A 129 16.84 21.28 10.44
C LYS A 129 17.36 22.55 9.77
N ARG A 130 18.30 22.42 8.82
CA ARG A 130 18.87 23.58 8.09
C ARG A 130 17.83 24.25 7.21
N LYS A 131 17.01 23.47 6.51
CA LYS A 131 15.86 23.99 5.74
C LYS A 131 14.95 24.88 6.58
N ASN A 132 14.66 24.46 7.81
CA ASN A 132 13.73 25.16 8.71
C ASN A 132 14.42 26.18 9.64
N GLY A 133 15.70 26.48 9.43
CA GLY A 133 16.43 27.44 10.27
C GLY A 133 16.69 26.98 11.71
N LEU A 134 16.57 25.67 11.98
CA LEU A 134 16.82 25.06 13.29
C LEU A 134 18.30 24.70 13.50
N GLN A 135 19.10 24.77 12.44
CA GLN A 135 20.54 24.51 12.44
C GLN A 135 21.23 25.44 11.43
N ASP A 136 22.34 26.07 11.84
CA ASP A 136 23.14 26.93 10.97
C ASP A 136 23.82 26.13 9.86
N ILE A 137 23.87 26.70 8.66
CA ILE A 137 24.65 26.18 7.55
C ILE A 137 26.08 26.66 7.71
N LYS A 138 27.00 25.74 8.00
CA LYS A 138 28.43 26.06 8.12
C LYS A 138 29.15 25.64 6.83
N PRO A 139 30.02 26.48 6.26
CA PRO A 139 30.83 26.10 5.11
C PRO A 139 31.82 25.01 5.50
N ILE A 140 32.16 24.13 4.56
CA ILE A 140 33.15 23.06 4.74
C ILE A 140 34.51 23.66 5.12
N HIS A 141 34.87 24.76 4.48
CA HIS A 141 36.04 25.61 4.80
C HIS A 141 35.75 27.04 4.33
N PRO A 142 36.25 28.10 4.99
CA PRO A 142 36.02 29.49 4.58
C PRO A 142 36.35 29.78 3.12
N GLU A 143 37.46 29.24 2.61
CA GLU A 143 37.88 29.41 1.20
C GLU A 143 36.89 28.74 0.20
N LEU A 144 36.08 27.81 0.65
CA LEU A 144 35.15 27.03 -0.17
C LEU A 144 33.72 27.58 -0.12
N GLU A 145 33.45 28.56 0.74
CA GLU A 145 32.10 29.11 0.93
C GLU A 145 31.51 29.63 -0.38
N GLU A 146 32.18 30.62 -1.00
CA GLU A 146 31.71 31.17 -2.28
C GLU A 146 31.80 30.18 -3.46
N PRO A 147 32.92 29.44 -3.66
CA PRO A 147 32.97 28.47 -4.77
C PRO A 147 31.89 27.39 -4.75
N LEU A 148 31.49 26.93 -3.57
CA LEU A 148 30.50 25.83 -3.44
C LEU A 148 29.06 26.30 -3.19
N LYS A 149 28.84 27.59 -2.96
CA LYS A 149 27.56 28.18 -2.62
C LYS A 149 26.45 27.80 -3.61
N GLU A 150 26.69 27.99 -4.91
CA GLU A 150 25.73 27.70 -5.96
C GLU A 150 25.42 26.20 -6.03
N ILE A 151 26.43 25.33 -5.86
CA ILE A 151 26.29 23.86 -5.95
C ILE A 151 25.53 23.31 -4.76
N LEU A 152 25.76 23.84 -3.56
CA LEU A 152 25.20 23.29 -2.32
C LEU A 152 23.98 24.06 -1.80
N ALA A 153 23.58 25.16 -2.44
CA ALA A 153 22.45 25.99 -2.01
C ALA A 153 21.14 25.18 -1.96
N GLU A 154 20.88 24.37 -2.98
CA GLU A 154 19.67 23.55 -3.10
C GLU A 154 19.55 22.46 -2.01
N THR A 155 20.67 22.10 -1.37
CA THR A 155 20.76 21.06 -0.35
C THR A 155 21.21 21.60 1.01
N PHE A 156 21.04 22.89 1.24
CA PHE A 156 21.36 23.56 2.51
C PHE A 156 22.79 23.27 3.01
N GLY A 157 23.76 23.29 2.08
CA GLY A 157 25.18 23.06 2.38
C GLY A 157 25.58 21.59 2.53
N LEU A 158 24.71 20.64 2.21
CA LEU A 158 24.99 19.20 2.25
C LEU A 158 25.35 18.67 0.85
N ILE A 159 26.24 17.69 0.81
CA ILE A 159 26.47 16.89 -0.40
C ILE A 159 25.47 15.71 -0.35
N VAL A 160 24.54 15.68 -1.30
CA VAL A 160 23.47 14.67 -1.38
C VAL A 160 23.60 13.85 -2.67
N TYR A 161 23.92 14.53 -3.77
CA TYR A 161 23.88 13.95 -5.10
C TYR A 161 25.26 13.68 -5.69
N GLN A 162 25.37 12.63 -6.51
CA GLN A 162 26.58 12.31 -7.27
C GLN A 162 26.97 13.47 -8.19
N GLU A 163 25.98 14.12 -8.76
CA GLU A 163 26.14 15.28 -9.64
C GLU A 163 26.83 16.44 -8.93
N GLN A 164 26.54 16.66 -7.64
CA GLN A 164 27.23 17.69 -6.84
C GLN A 164 28.72 17.38 -6.65
N ILE A 165 29.09 16.11 -6.44
CA ILE A 165 30.51 15.70 -6.35
C ILE A 165 31.23 16.02 -7.66
N MET A 166 30.60 15.74 -8.80
CA MET A 166 31.17 16.03 -10.11
C MET A 166 31.30 17.55 -10.35
N GLN A 167 30.29 18.32 -10.02
CA GLN A 167 30.30 19.80 -10.11
C GLN A 167 31.37 20.41 -9.20
N ILE A 168 31.52 19.89 -7.98
CA ILE A 168 32.58 20.31 -7.05
C ILE A 168 33.95 20.08 -7.68
N ALA A 169 34.23 18.88 -8.22
CA ALA A 169 35.50 18.57 -8.84
C ALA A 169 35.79 19.46 -10.05
N GLN A 170 34.79 19.76 -10.87
CA GLN A 170 34.93 20.71 -11.99
C GLN A 170 35.24 22.13 -11.49
N LYS A 171 34.53 22.61 -10.48
CA LYS A 171 34.61 24.00 -10.00
C LYS A 171 35.91 24.29 -9.28
N VAL A 172 36.35 23.39 -8.38
CA VAL A 172 37.49 23.67 -7.50
C VAL A 172 38.79 23.00 -7.96
N ALA A 173 38.74 21.86 -8.64
CA ALA A 173 39.93 21.16 -9.14
C ALA A 173 40.15 21.35 -10.66
N GLY A 174 39.23 22.01 -11.37
CA GLY A 174 39.36 22.26 -12.81
C GLY A 174 39.15 21.00 -13.68
N TYR A 175 38.47 19.97 -13.17
CA TYR A 175 38.25 18.74 -13.90
C TYR A 175 37.30 18.93 -15.08
N SER A 176 37.56 18.23 -16.16
CA SER A 176 36.55 18.01 -17.20
C SER A 176 35.45 17.10 -16.67
N LEU A 177 34.29 17.08 -17.33
CA LEU A 177 33.17 16.21 -16.95
C LEU A 177 33.59 14.72 -16.91
N GLY A 178 34.40 14.28 -17.86
CA GLY A 178 34.91 12.90 -17.91
C GLY A 178 35.83 12.57 -16.72
N GLN A 179 36.72 13.50 -16.35
CA GLN A 179 37.59 13.33 -15.18
C GLN A 179 36.79 13.30 -13.88
N ALA A 180 35.78 14.17 -13.77
CA ALA A 180 34.89 14.19 -12.61
C ALA A 180 34.07 12.89 -12.46
N ASP A 181 33.62 12.28 -13.57
CA ASP A 181 32.94 10.97 -13.54
C ASP A 181 33.91 9.83 -13.15
N LEU A 182 35.15 9.87 -13.62
CA LEU A 182 36.17 8.92 -13.19
C LEU A 182 36.48 9.02 -11.69
N LEU A 183 36.57 10.26 -11.16
CA LEU A 183 36.71 10.51 -9.72
C LEU A 183 35.54 9.90 -8.93
N ARG A 184 34.31 10.18 -9.33
CA ARG A 184 33.11 9.62 -8.72
C ARG A 184 33.12 8.09 -8.68
N ARG A 185 33.51 7.44 -9.79
CA ARG A 185 33.61 5.98 -9.86
C ARG A 185 34.73 5.43 -8.99
N ALA A 186 35.88 6.11 -8.94
CA ALA A 186 37.01 5.73 -8.09
C ALA A 186 36.62 5.73 -6.61
N MET A 187 35.97 6.78 -6.16
CA MET A 187 35.49 6.92 -4.78
C MET A 187 34.45 5.83 -4.44
N GLY A 188 33.58 5.45 -5.37
CA GLY A 188 32.59 4.38 -5.17
C GLY A 188 33.21 2.99 -4.97
N LYS A 189 34.37 2.70 -5.58
CA LYS A 189 35.06 1.40 -5.47
C LYS A 189 35.74 1.17 -4.13
N LYS A 190 36.03 2.22 -3.35
CA LYS A 190 36.66 2.18 -2.01
C LYS A 190 38.00 1.40 -1.92
N LYS A 191 38.72 1.24 -3.04
CA LYS A 191 40.05 0.63 -3.04
C LYS A 191 41.07 1.70 -2.72
N LYS A 192 41.93 1.44 -1.73
CA LYS A 192 42.86 2.44 -1.17
C LYS A 192 43.78 3.04 -2.26
N GLU A 193 44.36 2.19 -3.10
CA GLU A 193 45.29 2.63 -4.15
C GLU A 193 44.62 3.58 -5.17
N ILE A 194 43.34 3.30 -5.52
CA ILE A 194 42.57 4.13 -6.45
C ILE A 194 42.17 5.46 -5.77
N LEU A 195 41.88 5.42 -4.46
CA LEU A 195 41.54 6.62 -3.72
C LEU A 195 42.74 7.55 -3.49
N ASP A 196 43.93 6.97 -3.23
CA ASP A 196 45.17 7.73 -3.07
C ASP A 196 45.54 8.45 -4.38
N GLU A 197 45.49 7.72 -5.52
CA GLU A 197 45.73 8.33 -6.84
C GLU A 197 44.68 9.42 -7.19
N ALA A 198 43.41 9.18 -6.86
CA ALA A 198 42.34 10.14 -7.07
C ALA A 198 42.52 11.41 -6.19
N TYR A 199 43.03 11.26 -4.96
CA TYR A 199 43.33 12.36 -4.08
C TYR A 199 44.44 13.24 -4.66
N ASP A 200 45.56 12.65 -5.12
CA ASP A 200 46.71 13.38 -5.63
C ASP A 200 46.32 14.29 -6.80
N GLY A 201 45.57 13.73 -7.78
CA GLY A 201 45.09 14.52 -8.92
C GLY A 201 44.10 15.62 -8.52
N PHE A 202 43.18 15.33 -7.61
CA PHE A 202 42.23 16.32 -7.09
C PHE A 202 42.92 17.43 -6.32
N ALA A 203 43.86 17.10 -5.45
CA ALA A 203 44.62 18.03 -4.66
C ALA A 203 45.53 18.90 -5.54
N GLU A 204 46.15 18.34 -6.59
CA GLU A 204 46.96 19.13 -7.55
C GLU A 204 46.08 20.14 -8.28
N GLY A 205 44.90 19.72 -8.78
CA GLY A 205 43.95 20.63 -9.43
C GLY A 205 43.52 21.79 -8.52
N MET A 206 43.18 21.51 -7.27
CA MET A 206 42.79 22.53 -6.30
C MET A 206 43.95 23.50 -5.96
N ARG A 207 45.18 22.98 -5.78
CA ARG A 207 46.36 23.82 -5.57
C ARG A 207 46.62 24.74 -6.76
N GLY A 208 46.47 24.22 -7.98
CA GLY A 208 46.55 24.99 -9.22
C GLY A 208 45.53 26.13 -9.29
N ASN A 209 44.40 25.99 -8.67
CA ASN A 209 43.34 27.00 -8.55
C ASN A 209 43.48 27.87 -7.30
N GLY A 210 44.58 27.77 -6.53
CA GLY A 210 44.92 28.65 -5.42
C GLY A 210 44.35 28.30 -4.07
N PHE A 211 43.77 27.13 -3.88
CA PHE A 211 43.25 26.67 -2.58
C PHE A 211 44.37 26.17 -1.65
N SER A 212 44.23 26.47 -0.35
CA SER A 212 45.14 25.99 0.67
C SER A 212 45.04 24.50 0.91
N GLN A 213 46.11 23.89 1.43
CA GLN A 213 46.10 22.48 1.81
C GLN A 213 45.00 22.15 2.86
N ALA A 214 44.70 23.11 3.75
CA ALA A 214 43.63 22.96 4.74
C ALA A 214 42.27 22.87 4.07
N ALA A 215 41.98 23.70 3.07
CA ALA A 215 40.73 23.63 2.30
C ALA A 215 40.61 22.33 1.51
N ILE A 216 41.72 21.87 0.89
CA ILE A 216 41.78 20.58 0.14
C ILE A 216 41.44 19.42 1.04
N THR A 217 42.13 19.34 2.20
CA THR A 217 41.88 18.22 3.16
C THR A 217 40.46 18.26 3.69
N ALA A 218 39.95 19.41 4.12
CA ALA A 218 38.60 19.54 4.63
C ALA A 218 37.53 19.13 3.60
N LEU A 219 37.72 19.49 2.33
CA LEU A 219 36.79 19.09 1.27
C LEU A 219 36.90 17.61 0.98
N TRP A 220 38.09 17.05 0.86
CA TRP A 220 38.28 15.62 0.59
C TRP A 220 37.68 14.75 1.71
N ASP A 221 37.93 15.09 2.97
CA ASP A 221 37.39 14.37 4.14
C ASP A 221 35.86 14.44 4.20
N THR A 222 35.28 15.51 3.64
CA THR A 222 33.83 15.64 3.52
C THR A 222 33.27 14.84 2.35
N VAL A 223 33.91 14.89 1.17
CA VAL A 223 33.41 14.24 -0.06
C VAL A 223 33.57 12.73 -0.01
N LEU A 224 34.67 12.23 0.56
CA LEU A 224 35.03 10.82 0.56
C LEU A 224 33.96 9.89 1.18
N PRO A 225 33.41 10.18 2.36
CA PRO A 225 32.29 9.41 2.90
C PRO A 225 31.05 9.44 1.98
N PHE A 226 30.71 10.62 1.44
CA PHE A 226 29.53 10.79 0.59
C PHE A 226 29.62 10.10 -0.76
N ALA A 227 30.80 9.97 -1.34
CA ALA A 227 31.00 9.25 -2.60
C ALA A 227 30.53 7.80 -2.53
N GLY A 228 30.59 7.17 -1.34
CA GLY A 228 30.12 5.79 -1.12
C GLY A 228 28.62 5.65 -1.06
N TYR A 229 27.84 6.74 -0.87
CA TYR A 229 26.40 6.73 -0.74
C TYR A 229 25.66 7.94 -1.34
N ALA A 230 26.37 8.85 -2.03
CA ALA A 230 25.73 9.89 -2.82
C ALA A 230 24.77 9.27 -3.87
N PHE A 231 23.64 9.92 -4.08
CA PHE A 231 22.58 9.36 -4.90
C PHE A 231 22.53 10.01 -6.28
N ASN A 232 22.10 9.27 -7.29
CA ASN A 232 21.85 9.85 -8.60
C ASN A 232 20.61 10.75 -8.53
N LYS A 233 20.76 12.04 -8.84
CA LYS A 233 19.67 13.03 -8.74
C LYS A 233 18.54 12.72 -9.72
N SER A 234 18.87 12.33 -10.95
CA SER A 234 17.87 12.00 -11.97
C SER A 234 17.00 10.80 -11.56
N HIS A 235 17.61 9.76 -10.95
CA HIS A 235 16.87 8.63 -10.41
C HIS A 235 15.96 9.06 -9.25
N ALA A 236 16.49 9.87 -8.31
CA ALA A 236 15.70 10.40 -7.20
C ALA A 236 14.52 11.25 -7.69
N ALA A 237 14.71 12.06 -8.74
CA ALA A 237 13.65 12.87 -9.33
C ALA A 237 12.57 12.01 -9.98
N GLY A 238 12.93 10.97 -10.75
CA GLY A 238 11.96 10.05 -11.34
C GLY A 238 11.08 9.35 -10.30
N TYR A 239 11.69 8.85 -9.23
CA TYR A 239 10.95 8.24 -8.11
C TYR A 239 10.19 9.29 -7.29
N GLY A 240 10.76 10.48 -7.12
CA GLY A 240 10.11 11.62 -6.48
C GLY A 240 8.83 12.03 -7.19
N LEU A 241 8.79 11.94 -8.51
CA LEU A 241 7.59 12.22 -9.29
C LEU A 241 6.47 11.23 -9.00
N VAL A 242 6.78 9.94 -8.89
CA VAL A 242 5.79 8.93 -8.49
C VAL A 242 5.32 9.16 -7.04
N SER A 243 6.23 9.53 -6.13
CA SER A 243 5.87 9.90 -4.75
C SER A 243 4.94 11.12 -4.72
N PHE A 244 5.24 12.15 -5.51
CA PHE A 244 4.40 13.34 -5.64
C PHE A 244 3.01 12.98 -6.20
N TRP A 245 2.91 12.22 -7.27
CA TRP A 245 1.63 11.80 -7.85
C TRP A 245 0.76 11.03 -6.85
N THR A 246 1.37 10.10 -6.12
CA THR A 246 0.63 9.34 -5.09
C THR A 246 0.18 10.22 -3.93
N ALA A 247 1.00 11.17 -3.50
CA ALA A 247 0.63 12.15 -2.48
C ALA A 247 -0.47 13.12 -2.98
N TYR A 248 -0.35 13.59 -4.23
CA TYR A 248 -1.35 14.44 -4.89
C TYR A 248 -2.71 13.75 -4.99
N LEU A 249 -2.73 12.50 -5.46
CA LEU A 249 -3.96 11.71 -5.55
C LEU A 249 -4.59 11.52 -4.18
N LYS A 250 -3.81 11.21 -3.16
CA LYS A 250 -4.31 11.07 -1.79
C LYS A 250 -4.85 12.39 -1.21
N ALA A 251 -4.19 13.53 -1.50
CA ALA A 251 -4.59 14.83 -0.99
C ALA A 251 -5.86 15.38 -1.67
N ASN A 252 -5.98 15.21 -2.98
CA ASN A 252 -7.02 15.83 -3.80
C ASN A 252 -8.17 14.88 -4.17
N TYR A 253 -7.91 13.56 -4.21
CA TYR A 253 -8.85 12.51 -4.59
C TYR A 253 -8.79 11.33 -3.60
N PRO A 254 -9.00 11.58 -2.29
CA PRO A 254 -8.72 10.58 -1.26
C PRO A 254 -9.57 9.30 -1.41
N ALA A 255 -10.85 9.38 -1.72
CA ALA A 255 -11.71 8.20 -1.88
C ALA A 255 -11.26 7.34 -3.07
N GLU A 256 -10.96 7.96 -4.19
CA GLU A 256 -10.52 7.28 -5.41
C GLU A 256 -9.15 6.64 -5.24
N TYR A 257 -8.23 7.34 -4.58
CA TYR A 257 -6.89 6.81 -4.30
C TYR A 257 -6.93 5.65 -3.30
N MET A 258 -7.69 5.78 -2.22
CA MET A 258 -7.86 4.73 -1.22
C MET A 258 -8.57 3.49 -1.79
N ALA A 259 -9.50 3.65 -2.74
CA ALA A 259 -10.11 2.53 -3.46
C ALA A 259 -9.05 1.75 -4.27
N GLY A 260 -8.13 2.42 -4.95
CA GLY A 260 -7.00 1.81 -5.64
C GLY A 260 -6.06 1.08 -4.67
N LEU A 261 -5.72 1.69 -3.52
CA LEU A 261 -4.91 1.05 -2.48
C LEU A 261 -5.56 -0.22 -1.92
N LEU A 262 -6.86 -0.16 -1.56
CA LEU A 262 -7.61 -1.30 -1.06
C LEU A 262 -7.67 -2.43 -2.10
N THR A 263 -7.87 -2.10 -3.36
CA THR A 263 -7.81 -3.07 -4.48
C THR A 263 -6.44 -3.74 -4.57
N SER A 264 -5.37 -2.98 -4.39
CA SER A 264 -3.99 -3.46 -4.55
C SER A 264 -3.57 -4.49 -3.51
N VAL A 265 -4.14 -4.47 -2.31
CA VAL A 265 -3.74 -5.39 -1.23
C VAL A 265 -4.35 -6.77 -1.38
N GLY A 266 -5.43 -6.94 -2.17
CA GLY A 266 -6.04 -8.23 -2.43
C GLY A 266 -6.38 -8.98 -1.14
N ASP A 267 -5.76 -10.17 -0.97
CA ASP A 267 -5.99 -11.04 0.20
C ASP A 267 -5.18 -10.68 1.46
N ASP A 268 -4.33 -9.66 1.41
CA ASP A 268 -3.54 -9.20 2.57
C ASP A 268 -4.44 -8.42 3.54
N LYS A 269 -5.06 -9.17 4.46
CA LYS A 269 -6.04 -8.63 5.42
C LYS A 269 -5.45 -7.62 6.39
N ASP A 270 -4.17 -7.78 6.75
CA ASP A 270 -3.50 -6.89 7.70
C ASP A 270 -3.31 -5.51 7.07
N LYS A 271 -2.84 -5.47 5.82
CA LYS A 271 -2.75 -4.21 5.06
C LYS A 271 -4.11 -3.60 4.76
N ALA A 272 -5.10 -4.43 4.41
CA ALA A 272 -6.47 -3.94 4.19
C ALA A 272 -7.02 -3.26 5.45
N ALA A 273 -6.81 -3.85 6.64
CA ALA A 273 -7.23 -3.25 7.92
C ALA A 273 -6.57 -1.89 8.18
N ILE A 274 -5.27 -1.75 7.89
CA ILE A 274 -4.53 -0.50 8.02
C ILE A 274 -5.11 0.58 7.10
N TYR A 275 -5.36 0.27 5.82
CA TYR A 275 -5.93 1.23 4.87
C TYR A 275 -7.37 1.61 5.20
N LEU A 276 -8.15 0.69 5.76
CA LEU A 276 -9.51 1.00 6.22
C LEU A 276 -9.51 1.90 7.46
N ALA A 277 -8.56 1.71 8.37
CA ALA A 277 -8.38 2.64 9.48
C ALA A 277 -8.02 4.05 8.97
N ASP A 278 -7.18 4.13 7.94
CA ASP A 278 -6.83 5.40 7.30
C ASP A 278 -8.03 6.03 6.58
N CYS A 279 -8.89 5.24 5.90
CA CYS A 279 -10.15 5.72 5.34
C CYS A 279 -11.02 6.39 6.41
N ARG A 280 -11.20 5.76 7.59
CA ARG A 280 -11.98 6.34 8.70
C ARG A 280 -11.37 7.65 9.19
N LYS A 281 -10.03 7.72 9.32
CA LYS A 281 -9.31 8.95 9.69
C LYS A 281 -9.52 10.07 8.67
N LEU A 282 -9.61 9.73 7.39
CA LEU A 282 -9.89 10.66 6.30
C LEU A 282 -11.39 11.02 6.18
N GLY A 283 -12.26 10.43 7.00
CA GLY A 283 -13.72 10.63 6.94
C GLY A 283 -14.40 9.90 5.78
N ILE A 284 -13.73 8.91 5.20
CA ILE A 284 -14.23 8.09 4.09
C ILE A 284 -14.94 6.85 4.67
N THR A 285 -16.22 6.68 4.32
CA THR A 285 -16.99 5.49 4.68
C THR A 285 -16.74 4.38 3.66
N VAL A 286 -16.40 3.18 4.12
CA VAL A 286 -16.37 2.00 3.24
C VAL A 286 -17.72 1.31 3.35
N LEU A 287 -18.47 1.34 2.24
CA LEU A 287 -19.80 0.77 2.12
C LEU A 287 -19.73 -0.74 1.88
N PRO A 288 -20.66 -1.54 2.44
CA PRO A 288 -20.71 -2.99 2.20
C PRO A 288 -20.79 -3.35 0.71
N PRO A 289 -20.43 -4.58 0.31
CA PRO A 289 -20.64 -5.01 -1.06
C PRO A 289 -22.13 -5.08 -1.38
N ASP A 290 -22.47 -4.85 -2.65
CA ASP A 290 -23.85 -4.89 -3.14
C ASP A 290 -23.89 -5.38 -4.59
N VAL A 291 -24.73 -6.37 -4.91
CA VAL A 291 -24.83 -6.93 -6.26
C VAL A 291 -25.29 -5.91 -7.30
N ASN A 292 -26.02 -4.87 -6.87
CA ASN A 292 -26.53 -3.80 -7.74
C ASN A 292 -25.60 -2.61 -7.88
N GLU A 293 -24.70 -2.38 -6.91
CA GLU A 293 -23.88 -1.16 -6.88
C GLU A 293 -22.37 -1.44 -7.00
N SER A 294 -21.89 -2.57 -6.46
CA SER A 294 -20.48 -2.89 -6.47
C SER A 294 -19.94 -3.14 -7.88
N GLN A 295 -18.69 -2.73 -8.07
CA GLN A 295 -17.88 -3.12 -9.20
C GLN A 295 -17.04 -4.37 -8.85
N ARG A 296 -16.17 -4.80 -9.77
CA ARG A 296 -15.22 -5.88 -9.51
C ARG A 296 -14.31 -5.55 -8.33
N ASN A 297 -13.67 -4.38 -8.39
CA ASN A 297 -12.73 -3.85 -7.42
C ASN A 297 -13.42 -2.85 -6.50
N PHE A 298 -12.71 -2.38 -5.48
CA PHE A 298 -13.17 -1.24 -4.70
C PHE A 298 -13.34 -0.03 -5.63
N ALA A 299 -14.44 0.68 -5.47
CA ALA A 299 -14.77 1.82 -6.31
C ALA A 299 -15.23 3.01 -5.47
N ALA A 300 -14.77 4.21 -5.83
CA ALA A 300 -15.27 5.43 -5.23
C ALA A 300 -16.72 5.70 -5.63
N VAL A 301 -17.54 6.13 -4.66
CA VAL A 301 -18.93 6.53 -4.86
C VAL A 301 -19.15 7.85 -4.11
N GLY A 302 -19.07 8.97 -4.82
CA GLY A 302 -19.02 10.29 -4.20
C GLY A 302 -17.75 10.46 -3.35
N ALA A 303 -17.94 10.71 -2.05
CA ALA A 303 -16.84 10.82 -1.09
C ALA A 303 -16.51 9.49 -0.37
N ASP A 304 -17.26 8.43 -0.63
CA ASP A 304 -17.15 7.12 0.01
C ASP A 304 -16.58 6.05 -0.93
N ILE A 305 -16.36 4.86 -0.41
CA ILE A 305 -15.84 3.72 -1.18
C ILE A 305 -16.82 2.56 -1.07
N ARG A 306 -17.23 1.95 -2.19
CA ARG A 306 -17.98 0.71 -2.24
C ARG A 306 -17.04 -0.49 -2.28
N PHE A 307 -17.31 -1.50 -1.45
CA PHE A 307 -16.56 -2.76 -1.42
C PHE A 307 -16.70 -3.53 -2.73
N GLY A 308 -15.59 -4.00 -3.29
CA GLY A 308 -15.56 -4.75 -4.55
C GLY A 308 -16.01 -6.20 -4.40
N LEU A 309 -16.76 -6.73 -5.37
CA LEU A 309 -17.24 -8.13 -5.32
C LEU A 309 -16.10 -9.15 -5.36
N ALA A 310 -15.01 -8.86 -6.05
CA ALA A 310 -13.85 -9.75 -6.15
C ALA A 310 -13.06 -9.89 -4.84
N ALA A 311 -13.23 -8.95 -3.90
CA ALA A 311 -12.59 -9.00 -2.60
C ALA A 311 -13.36 -9.85 -1.57
N ILE A 312 -14.55 -10.36 -1.91
CA ILE A 312 -15.33 -11.27 -1.08
C ILE A 312 -14.73 -12.66 -1.16
N ARG A 313 -14.50 -13.29 -0.02
CA ARG A 313 -13.95 -14.65 0.06
C ARG A 313 -14.82 -15.65 -0.73
N ASN A 314 -14.18 -16.54 -1.48
CA ASN A 314 -14.79 -17.56 -2.34
C ASN A 314 -15.52 -17.01 -3.58
N VAL A 315 -15.50 -15.72 -3.85
CA VAL A 315 -16.13 -15.12 -5.03
C VAL A 315 -15.05 -14.91 -6.11
N GLY A 316 -15.02 -15.83 -7.07
CA GLY A 316 -14.03 -15.82 -8.16
C GLY A 316 -14.36 -14.78 -9.25
N THR A 317 -13.33 -14.37 -9.99
CA THR A 317 -13.45 -13.34 -11.02
C THR A 317 -14.46 -13.66 -12.12
N GLY A 318 -14.62 -14.93 -12.49
CA GLY A 318 -15.62 -15.37 -13.49
C GLY A 318 -17.04 -15.14 -13.02
N VAL A 319 -17.33 -15.41 -11.73
CA VAL A 319 -18.64 -15.13 -11.13
C VAL A 319 -18.92 -13.64 -11.09
N VAL A 320 -17.92 -12.84 -10.67
CA VAL A 320 -18.05 -11.38 -10.64
C VAL A 320 -18.36 -10.84 -12.04
N SER A 321 -17.65 -11.31 -13.08
CA SER A 321 -17.92 -10.91 -14.45
C SER A 321 -19.36 -11.25 -14.87
N SER A 322 -19.87 -12.44 -14.56
CA SER A 322 -21.26 -12.83 -14.86
C SER A 322 -22.27 -11.92 -14.15
N ILE A 323 -22.05 -11.59 -12.86
CA ILE A 323 -22.92 -10.68 -12.11
C ILE A 323 -22.94 -9.29 -12.77
N LEU A 324 -21.78 -8.75 -13.11
CA LEU A 324 -21.68 -7.41 -13.71
C LEU A 324 -22.30 -7.36 -15.10
N SER A 325 -22.00 -8.33 -15.99
CA SER A 325 -22.56 -8.41 -17.34
C SER A 325 -24.08 -8.58 -17.32
N ALA A 326 -24.59 -9.49 -16.46
CA ALA A 326 -26.03 -9.68 -16.33
C ALA A 326 -26.75 -8.42 -15.85
N ARG A 327 -26.14 -7.66 -14.94
CA ARG A 327 -26.66 -6.39 -14.46
C ARG A 327 -26.66 -5.31 -15.56
N GLU A 328 -25.62 -5.27 -16.37
CA GLU A 328 -25.49 -4.31 -17.47
C GLU A 328 -26.49 -4.61 -18.61
N GLU A 329 -26.62 -5.88 -18.99
CA GLU A 329 -27.46 -6.31 -20.11
C GLU A 329 -28.94 -6.40 -19.76
N LYS A 330 -29.29 -6.89 -18.55
CA LYS A 330 -30.66 -7.22 -18.13
C LYS A 330 -31.20 -6.26 -17.03
N GLY A 331 -30.42 -5.23 -16.65
CA GLY A 331 -30.79 -4.27 -15.60
C GLY A 331 -30.58 -4.78 -14.19
N LYS A 332 -30.78 -3.88 -13.20
CA LYS A 332 -30.60 -4.17 -11.77
C LYS A 332 -31.43 -5.37 -11.31
N TYR A 333 -30.94 -6.04 -10.31
CA TYR A 333 -31.63 -7.14 -9.63
C TYR A 333 -32.72 -6.59 -8.71
N THR A 334 -33.95 -7.05 -8.86
CA THR A 334 -35.10 -6.60 -8.07
C THR A 334 -35.43 -7.52 -6.90
N SER A 335 -35.03 -8.79 -6.99
CA SER A 335 -35.22 -9.82 -5.96
C SER A 335 -34.12 -10.89 -6.07
N PHE A 336 -34.05 -11.78 -5.07
CA PHE A 336 -33.15 -12.92 -5.12
C PHE A 336 -33.50 -13.90 -6.27
N SER A 337 -34.78 -14.09 -6.55
CA SER A 337 -35.23 -14.86 -7.70
C SER A 337 -34.78 -14.24 -9.02
N ASP A 338 -34.96 -12.92 -9.16
CA ASP A 338 -34.52 -12.19 -10.35
C ASP A 338 -32.99 -12.27 -10.54
N TYR A 339 -32.23 -12.18 -9.45
CA TYR A 339 -30.78 -12.41 -9.50
C TYR A 339 -30.42 -13.79 -10.06
N LEU A 340 -31.01 -14.86 -9.51
CA LEU A 340 -30.75 -16.23 -9.96
C LEU A 340 -31.15 -16.47 -11.41
N ASN A 341 -32.22 -15.81 -11.88
CA ASN A 341 -32.67 -15.93 -13.26
C ASN A 341 -31.74 -15.21 -14.24
N LYS A 342 -31.23 -14.02 -13.87
CA LYS A 342 -30.39 -13.19 -14.72
C LYS A 342 -28.95 -13.68 -14.87
N ILE A 343 -28.33 -14.22 -13.81
CA ILE A 343 -26.93 -14.68 -13.82
C ILE A 343 -26.75 -15.98 -14.64
N ASP A 344 -25.53 -16.21 -15.14
CA ASP A 344 -25.18 -17.40 -15.87
C ASP A 344 -25.08 -18.65 -14.96
N VAL A 345 -25.19 -19.84 -15.55
CA VAL A 345 -25.03 -21.14 -14.85
C VAL A 345 -23.73 -21.21 -14.05
N VAL A 346 -22.64 -20.64 -14.57
CA VAL A 346 -21.33 -20.62 -13.89
C VAL A 346 -21.39 -19.86 -12.58
N ALA A 347 -22.22 -18.81 -12.48
CA ALA A 347 -22.39 -18.01 -11.28
C ALA A 347 -23.41 -18.62 -10.29
N CYS A 348 -24.24 -19.55 -10.72
CA CYS A 348 -25.19 -20.30 -9.88
C CYS A 348 -24.48 -21.36 -9.02
N ASN A 349 -23.62 -20.91 -8.07
CA ASN A 349 -22.83 -21.78 -7.19
C ASN A 349 -23.24 -21.56 -5.73
N LYS A 350 -23.62 -22.66 -5.02
CA LYS A 350 -24.08 -22.58 -3.63
C LYS A 350 -23.09 -21.89 -2.71
N LYS A 351 -21.79 -22.24 -2.77
CA LYS A 351 -20.76 -21.68 -1.90
C LYS A 351 -20.50 -20.20 -2.18
N VAL A 352 -20.55 -19.80 -3.44
CA VAL A 352 -20.40 -18.39 -3.83
C VAL A 352 -21.59 -17.58 -3.34
N THR A 353 -22.82 -18.06 -3.58
CA THR A 353 -24.04 -17.39 -3.13
C THR A 353 -24.10 -17.31 -1.61
N GLU A 354 -23.72 -18.37 -0.90
CA GLU A 354 -23.56 -18.34 0.56
C GLU A 354 -22.63 -17.24 1.01
N SER A 355 -21.46 -17.10 0.35
CA SER A 355 -20.48 -16.06 0.67
C SER A 355 -21.01 -14.65 0.41
N LEU A 356 -21.73 -14.45 -0.69
CA LEU A 356 -22.39 -13.17 -1.01
C LEU A 356 -23.48 -12.82 0.04
N VAL A 357 -24.29 -13.80 0.46
CA VAL A 357 -25.31 -13.62 1.52
C VAL A 357 -24.65 -13.22 2.83
N LYS A 358 -23.65 -13.97 3.27
CA LYS A 358 -22.90 -13.67 4.51
C LYS A 358 -22.22 -12.32 4.49
N ALA A 359 -21.73 -11.89 3.33
CA ALA A 359 -21.11 -10.59 3.12
C ALA A 359 -22.10 -9.41 3.08
N GLY A 360 -23.41 -9.70 2.99
CA GLY A 360 -24.45 -8.68 2.86
C GLY A 360 -24.65 -8.14 1.45
N ALA A 361 -24.13 -8.81 0.43
CA ALA A 361 -24.20 -8.36 -0.96
C ALA A 361 -25.63 -8.29 -1.54
N PHE A 362 -26.61 -8.86 -0.86
CA PHE A 362 -28.04 -8.84 -1.25
C PHE A 362 -28.91 -7.95 -0.38
N ASP A 363 -28.33 -7.15 0.54
CA ASP A 363 -29.12 -6.35 1.48
C ASP A 363 -30.02 -5.33 0.77
N SER A 364 -29.61 -4.81 -0.40
CA SER A 364 -30.44 -3.91 -1.24
C SER A 364 -31.70 -4.57 -1.82
N LEU A 365 -31.77 -5.91 -1.81
CA LEU A 365 -32.95 -6.65 -2.26
C LEU A 365 -34.01 -6.81 -1.16
N SER A 366 -33.78 -6.23 0.03
CA SER A 366 -34.72 -6.21 1.16
C SER A 366 -35.13 -7.57 1.70
N HIS A 367 -34.23 -8.57 1.62
CA HIS A 367 -34.40 -9.89 2.21
C HIS A 367 -33.48 -10.09 3.43
N PRO A 368 -33.96 -10.73 4.53
CA PRO A 368 -33.09 -11.09 5.65
C PRO A 368 -31.95 -12.00 5.22
N ARG A 369 -30.72 -11.73 5.65
CA ARG A 369 -29.55 -12.56 5.33
C ARG A 369 -29.72 -14.01 5.76
N LYS A 370 -30.26 -14.25 6.99
CA LYS A 370 -30.58 -15.61 7.48
C LYS A 370 -31.61 -16.29 6.59
N GLY A 371 -32.67 -15.58 6.22
CA GLY A 371 -33.71 -16.14 5.32
C GLY A 371 -33.14 -16.58 3.99
N LEU A 372 -32.30 -15.74 3.36
CA LEU A 372 -31.58 -16.11 2.13
C LEU A 372 -30.65 -17.30 2.33
N PHE A 373 -29.92 -17.34 3.45
CA PHE A 373 -29.02 -18.44 3.79
C PHE A 373 -29.77 -19.79 3.88
N LEU A 374 -30.97 -19.79 4.42
CA LEU A 374 -31.77 -21.03 4.55
C LEU A 374 -32.25 -21.58 3.22
N VAL A 375 -32.53 -20.71 2.23
CA VAL A 375 -33.18 -21.14 0.97
C VAL A 375 -32.25 -21.19 -0.24
N HIS A 376 -31.08 -20.58 -0.18
CA HIS A 376 -30.20 -20.40 -1.35
C HIS A 376 -29.80 -21.73 -2.01
N GLY A 377 -29.59 -22.77 -1.21
CA GLY A 377 -29.17 -24.10 -1.71
C GLY A 377 -30.19 -24.73 -2.61
N ASP A 378 -31.43 -24.79 -2.17
CA ASP A 378 -32.56 -25.40 -2.89
C ASP A 378 -32.95 -24.52 -4.09
N ALA A 379 -32.94 -23.20 -3.92
CA ALA A 379 -33.21 -22.26 -5.00
C ALA A 379 -32.22 -22.39 -6.16
N ILE A 380 -30.92 -22.54 -5.87
CA ILE A 380 -29.89 -22.75 -6.89
C ILE A 380 -30.09 -24.09 -7.60
N GLU A 381 -30.40 -25.18 -6.90
CA GLU A 381 -30.65 -26.48 -7.53
C GLU A 381 -31.84 -26.43 -8.48
N SER A 382 -32.92 -25.79 -8.07
CA SER A 382 -34.12 -25.59 -8.89
C SER A 382 -33.80 -24.82 -10.18
N VAL A 383 -33.15 -23.65 -10.06
CA VAL A 383 -32.78 -22.81 -11.21
C VAL A 383 -31.78 -23.50 -12.15
N LEU A 384 -30.81 -24.26 -11.60
CA LEU A 384 -29.87 -25.02 -12.42
C LEU A 384 -30.55 -26.12 -13.22
N GLY A 385 -31.55 -26.77 -12.64
CA GLY A 385 -32.38 -27.78 -13.33
C GLY A 385 -33.04 -27.18 -14.58
N THR A 386 -33.67 -26.01 -14.44
CA THR A 386 -34.37 -25.35 -15.54
C THR A 386 -33.40 -24.78 -16.59
N LYS A 387 -32.36 -24.07 -16.19
CA LYS A 387 -31.36 -23.53 -17.15
C LYS A 387 -30.68 -24.63 -17.95
N LYS A 388 -30.50 -25.85 -17.38
CA LYS A 388 -29.97 -27.00 -18.10
C LYS A 388 -31.01 -27.59 -19.08
N ALA A 389 -32.30 -27.65 -18.70
CA ALA A 389 -33.37 -28.10 -19.57
C ALA A 389 -33.55 -27.14 -20.76
N GLU A 390 -33.51 -25.84 -20.55
CA GLU A 390 -33.52 -24.81 -21.60
C GLU A 390 -32.36 -24.96 -22.58
N ALA A 391 -31.12 -25.15 -22.04
CA ALA A 391 -29.92 -25.33 -22.86
C ALA A 391 -29.94 -26.59 -23.75
N VAL A 392 -30.72 -27.62 -23.38
CA VAL A 392 -30.89 -28.86 -24.16
C VAL A 392 -32.14 -28.81 -25.07
N GLY A 393 -32.82 -27.63 -25.10
CA GLY A 393 -34.03 -27.46 -25.95
C GLY A 393 -35.25 -28.22 -25.47
N GLN A 394 -35.28 -28.64 -24.22
CA GLN A 394 -36.43 -29.26 -23.57
C GLN A 394 -37.35 -28.16 -23.06
N PHE A 395 -38.29 -27.72 -23.91
CA PHE A 395 -39.35 -26.79 -23.51
C PHE A 395 -40.37 -27.54 -22.65
N ASP A 396 -40.84 -26.93 -21.58
CA ASP A 396 -41.91 -27.45 -20.74
C ASP A 396 -43.22 -27.48 -21.55
N LEU A 397 -43.73 -28.69 -21.85
CA LEU A 397 -44.90 -28.91 -22.67
C LEU A 397 -46.20 -28.39 -22.01
N PHE A 398 -46.15 -27.92 -20.76
CA PHE A 398 -47.31 -27.47 -19.98
C PHE A 398 -47.35 -25.96 -19.74
N GLY A 399 -46.35 -25.20 -20.20
CA GLY A 399 -46.28 -23.72 -20.02
C GLY A 399 -47.10 -22.89 -21.01
N ASP A 400 -47.63 -23.50 -22.10
CA ASP A 400 -48.25 -22.77 -23.22
C ASP A 400 -49.78 -22.95 -23.35
N ALA A 401 -50.50 -23.26 -22.28
CA ALA A 401 -51.95 -23.43 -22.31
C ALA A 401 -52.72 -22.29 -21.64
N GLY A 402 -52.35 -21.02 -21.88
CA GLY A 402 -53.12 -19.88 -21.35
C GLY A 402 -52.57 -18.55 -21.73
N GLY A 403 -52.98 -18.04 -22.88
CA GLY A 403 -52.82 -16.72 -23.46
C GLY A 403 -52.34 -15.57 -22.59
N GLY A 404 -51.21 -15.01 -22.93
CA GLY A 404 -50.70 -13.73 -22.41
C GLY A 404 -49.18 -13.73 -22.35
N ALA A 405 -48.54 -13.47 -23.48
CA ALA A 405 -47.10 -13.19 -23.52
C ALA A 405 -46.85 -11.88 -22.77
N ASP A 406 -46.28 -11.93 -21.57
CA ASP A 406 -45.29 -11.02 -21.01
C ASP A 406 -45.12 -11.07 -19.47
N ASP A 407 -46.02 -11.75 -18.70
CA ASP A 407 -45.97 -11.63 -17.22
C ASP A 407 -45.84 -13.00 -16.48
N SER A 408 -45.89 -14.13 -17.18
CA SER A 408 -46.01 -15.47 -16.54
C SER A 408 -44.67 -16.19 -16.31
N MET A 409 -43.56 -15.77 -16.91
CA MET A 409 -42.26 -16.42 -16.67
C MET A 409 -41.58 -15.94 -15.39
N ALA A 410 -41.90 -14.76 -14.89
CA ALA A 410 -41.35 -14.22 -13.65
C ALA A 410 -41.85 -14.97 -12.39
N ASP A 411 -43.01 -15.61 -12.45
CA ASP A 411 -43.64 -16.25 -11.29
C ASP A 411 -43.27 -17.74 -11.11
N VAL A 412 -42.65 -18.38 -12.11
CA VAL A 412 -42.33 -19.83 -12.06
C VAL A 412 -41.21 -20.14 -11.05
N PHE A 413 -40.42 -19.14 -10.63
CA PHE A 413 -39.30 -19.30 -9.69
C PHE A 413 -39.34 -18.34 -8.50
N ALA A 414 -40.55 -18.04 -7.98
CA ALA A 414 -40.65 -17.22 -6.78
C ALA A 414 -40.08 -17.96 -5.56
N VAL A 415 -38.83 -17.66 -5.21
CA VAL A 415 -38.21 -18.16 -3.97
C VAL A 415 -38.84 -17.44 -2.80
N ARG A 416 -39.61 -18.17 -1.97
CA ARG A 416 -40.15 -17.64 -0.73
C ARG A 416 -39.04 -17.59 0.32
N VAL A 417 -38.52 -16.40 0.57
CA VAL A 417 -37.48 -16.16 1.59
C VAL A 417 -38.16 -16.02 2.95
N PRO A 418 -37.78 -16.83 3.97
CA PRO A 418 -38.30 -16.69 5.34
C PRO A 418 -37.91 -15.30 5.93
N ASP A 419 -38.82 -14.72 6.72
CA ASP A 419 -38.57 -13.49 7.45
C ASP A 419 -37.86 -13.78 8.78
N GLU A 420 -36.68 -14.40 8.66
CA GLU A 420 -35.80 -14.71 9.78
C GLU A 420 -34.45 -14.02 9.62
N GLU A 421 -33.99 -13.32 10.65
CA GLU A 421 -32.71 -12.65 10.61
C GLU A 421 -31.81 -13.08 11.78
N TRP A 422 -30.49 -13.07 11.56
CA TRP A 422 -29.48 -13.22 12.61
C TRP A 422 -29.40 -11.98 13.48
N ASP A 423 -29.01 -12.17 14.74
CA ASP A 423 -28.65 -11.03 15.58
C ASP A 423 -27.45 -10.26 14.98
N THR A 424 -27.32 -9.00 15.39
CA THR A 424 -26.30 -8.10 14.84
C THR A 424 -24.88 -8.63 15.03
N LYS A 425 -24.59 -9.24 16.17
CA LYS A 425 -23.26 -9.79 16.48
C LYS A 425 -22.90 -10.94 15.53
N HIS A 426 -23.86 -11.80 15.25
CA HIS A 426 -23.66 -12.93 14.34
C HIS A 426 -23.50 -12.44 12.90
N LYS A 427 -24.31 -11.46 12.45
CA LYS A 427 -24.15 -10.83 11.11
C LYS A 427 -22.78 -10.26 10.93
N LEU A 428 -22.28 -9.48 11.89
CA LEU A 428 -20.94 -8.89 11.84
C LEU A 428 -19.83 -9.96 11.84
N ALA A 429 -20.02 -11.07 12.57
CA ALA A 429 -19.06 -12.16 12.56
C ALA A 429 -18.97 -12.84 11.19
N LEU A 430 -20.12 -13.09 10.53
CA LEU A 430 -20.17 -13.65 9.18
C LEU A 430 -19.63 -12.69 8.12
N GLU A 431 -19.93 -11.41 8.24
CA GLU A 431 -19.39 -10.36 7.39
C GLU A 431 -17.86 -10.34 7.47
N ARG A 432 -17.32 -10.34 8.70
CA ARG A 432 -15.87 -10.44 8.91
C ARG A 432 -15.25 -11.72 8.36
N GLU A 433 -15.94 -12.84 8.45
CA GLU A 433 -15.49 -14.12 7.86
C GLU A 433 -15.29 -13.98 6.35
N MET A 434 -16.20 -13.30 5.66
CA MET A 434 -16.20 -13.13 4.20
C MET A 434 -15.34 -11.96 3.70
N LEU A 435 -15.37 -10.83 4.40
CA LEU A 435 -14.69 -9.60 4.00
C LEU A 435 -13.30 -9.44 4.66
N GLY A 436 -13.05 -10.18 5.74
CA GLY A 436 -11.84 -10.06 6.55
C GLY A 436 -11.88 -8.98 7.62
N LEU A 437 -12.94 -8.16 7.65
CA LEU A 437 -13.08 -6.97 8.50
C LEU A 437 -14.55 -6.64 8.74
N TYR A 438 -14.83 -5.74 9.69
CA TYR A 438 -16.15 -5.21 9.94
C TYR A 438 -16.40 -3.98 9.05
N VAL A 439 -17.43 -4.02 8.21
CA VAL A 439 -17.77 -2.95 7.25
C VAL A 439 -19.10 -2.27 7.62
N SER A 440 -20.19 -3.04 7.82
CA SER A 440 -21.51 -2.49 8.11
C SER A 440 -21.68 -1.95 9.52
N GLY A 441 -20.76 -2.29 10.43
CA GLY A 441 -20.77 -1.86 11.82
C GLY A 441 -19.57 -2.41 12.57
N HIS A 442 -19.46 -2.13 13.86
CA HIS A 442 -18.39 -2.67 14.71
C HIS A 442 -18.99 -3.28 15.98
N PRO A 443 -18.53 -4.46 16.45
CA PRO A 443 -19.07 -5.07 17.67
C PRO A 443 -18.92 -4.24 18.94
N LEU A 444 -17.97 -3.29 18.94
CA LEU A 444 -17.77 -2.33 20.05
C LEU A 444 -18.59 -1.06 19.88
N ALA A 445 -19.36 -0.91 18.79
CA ALA A 445 -20.20 0.28 18.61
C ALA A 445 -21.24 0.39 19.75
N GLY A 446 -21.28 1.57 20.39
CA GLY A 446 -22.14 1.84 21.53
C GLY A 446 -21.55 1.50 22.90
N VAL A 447 -20.38 0.86 22.98
CA VAL A 447 -19.68 0.58 24.25
C VAL A 447 -18.34 1.33 24.37
N GLU A 448 -18.04 2.25 23.45
CA GLU A 448 -16.78 2.99 23.38
C GLU A 448 -16.52 3.76 24.67
N HIS A 449 -17.57 4.40 25.22
CA HIS A 449 -17.46 5.17 26.44
C HIS A 449 -17.11 4.28 27.65
N ALA A 450 -17.69 3.08 27.72
CA ALA A 450 -17.39 2.12 28.78
C ALA A 450 -15.94 1.61 28.68
N ILE A 451 -15.43 1.39 27.48
CA ILE A 451 -14.03 1.01 27.27
C ILE A 451 -13.12 2.16 27.69
N ALA A 452 -13.40 3.38 27.24
CA ALA A 452 -12.59 4.55 27.56
C ALA A 452 -12.52 4.86 29.08
N GLN A 453 -13.53 4.50 29.86
CA GLN A 453 -13.50 4.65 31.30
C GLN A 453 -12.54 3.67 32.02
N HIS A 454 -12.20 2.57 31.38
CA HIS A 454 -11.37 1.51 31.95
C HIS A 454 -9.98 1.36 31.27
N THR A 455 -9.67 2.24 30.35
CA THR A 455 -8.39 2.26 29.63
C THR A 455 -7.69 3.60 29.79
N ASP A 456 -6.37 3.60 29.79
CA ASP A 456 -5.56 4.82 29.86
C ASP A 456 -5.00 5.25 28.51
N THR A 457 -5.08 4.37 27.51
CA THR A 457 -4.64 4.65 26.15
C THR A 457 -5.43 3.84 25.11
N THR A 458 -5.29 4.21 23.83
CA THR A 458 -5.91 3.52 22.69
C THR A 458 -4.87 2.66 21.97
N ILE A 459 -5.33 1.64 21.23
CA ILE A 459 -4.46 0.85 20.35
C ILE A 459 -3.82 1.75 19.28
N THR A 460 -4.53 2.73 18.79
CA THR A 460 -4.00 3.74 17.85
C THR A 460 -2.79 4.48 18.43
N SER A 461 -2.91 5.01 19.64
CA SER A 461 -1.80 5.72 20.31
C SER A 461 -0.57 4.84 20.52
N LEU A 462 -0.79 3.56 20.80
CA LEU A 462 0.29 2.57 20.91
C LEU A 462 0.98 2.34 19.55
N LEU A 463 0.21 2.16 18.49
CA LEU A 463 0.74 1.91 17.15
C LEU A 463 1.44 3.14 16.53
N GLU A 464 1.04 4.34 16.91
CA GLU A 464 1.67 5.59 16.49
C GLU A 464 3.01 5.87 17.20
N GLY A 465 3.42 5.01 18.14
CA GLY A 465 4.66 5.16 18.88
C GLY A 465 4.64 6.26 19.96
N ASN A 466 3.46 6.70 20.37
CA ASN A 466 3.27 7.74 21.41
C ASN A 466 3.56 7.20 22.82
N ILE A 467 3.81 5.90 22.96
CA ILE A 467 4.04 5.21 24.23
C ILE A 467 5.49 4.75 24.28
N SER A 468 6.19 5.08 25.36
CA SER A 468 7.58 4.66 25.57
C SER A 468 7.68 3.16 25.81
N ASP A 469 8.78 2.55 25.34
CA ASP A 469 9.09 1.15 25.64
C ASP A 469 9.20 0.91 27.15
N GLY A 470 8.61 -0.19 27.62
CA GLY A 470 8.55 -0.53 29.05
C GLY A 470 7.44 0.18 29.84
N ALA A 471 6.64 1.05 29.23
CA ALA A 471 5.50 1.69 29.88
C ALA A 471 4.42 0.65 30.23
N GLN A 472 3.83 0.80 31.41
CA GLN A 472 2.67 0.01 31.82
C GLN A 472 1.40 0.73 31.38
N ILE A 473 0.59 0.08 30.57
CA ILE A 473 -0.63 0.65 29.97
C ILE A 473 -1.82 -0.29 30.09
N THR A 474 -3.01 0.27 30.05
CA THR A 474 -4.27 -0.47 30.00
C THR A 474 -4.99 -0.15 28.68
N ILE A 475 -5.16 -1.16 27.84
CA ILE A 475 -5.89 -1.06 26.57
C ILE A 475 -7.12 -1.96 26.62
N GLY A 476 -8.15 -1.59 25.85
CA GLY A 476 -9.41 -2.33 25.78
C GLY A 476 -9.82 -2.63 24.35
N GLY A 477 -10.43 -3.79 24.12
CA GLY A 477 -10.86 -4.20 22.79
C GLY A 477 -11.50 -5.57 22.78
N ILE A 478 -11.72 -6.10 21.58
CA ILE A 478 -12.22 -7.45 21.30
C ILE A 478 -11.04 -8.37 20.99
N ILE A 479 -11.05 -9.55 21.58
CA ILE A 479 -10.12 -10.62 21.18
C ILE A 479 -10.57 -11.17 19.83
N SER A 480 -9.78 -10.92 18.79
CA SER A 480 -10.06 -11.34 17.43
C SER A 480 -9.39 -12.66 17.05
N SER A 481 -8.24 -12.96 17.65
CA SER A 481 -7.57 -14.25 17.46
C SER A 481 -6.81 -14.66 18.72
N VAL A 482 -6.66 -15.97 18.91
CA VAL A 482 -5.83 -16.55 19.98
C VAL A 482 -4.99 -17.67 19.39
N THR A 483 -3.68 -17.49 19.36
CA THR A 483 -2.71 -18.50 18.93
C THR A 483 -1.97 -19.05 20.15
N ARG A 484 -2.28 -20.30 20.52
CA ARG A 484 -1.59 -20.98 21.61
C ARG A 484 -0.25 -21.53 21.14
N ARG A 485 0.77 -21.35 21.94
CA ARG A 485 2.15 -21.80 21.68
C ARG A 485 2.75 -22.42 22.93
N VAL A 486 3.88 -23.12 22.77
CA VAL A 486 4.65 -23.71 23.87
C VAL A 486 6.08 -23.16 23.77
N ASN A 487 6.63 -22.70 24.88
CA ASN A 487 8.01 -22.23 24.93
C ASN A 487 9.03 -23.39 25.00
N LYS A 488 10.31 -23.08 24.94
CA LYS A 488 11.40 -24.09 24.99
C LYS A 488 11.43 -24.91 26.30
N LYS A 489 10.73 -24.45 27.35
CA LYS A 489 10.62 -25.15 28.64
C LYS A 489 9.37 -26.01 28.76
N GLY A 490 8.55 -26.09 27.70
CA GLY A 490 7.30 -26.85 27.71
C GLY A 490 6.12 -26.09 28.33
N GLU A 491 6.24 -24.80 28.65
CA GLU A 491 5.18 -24.03 29.29
C GLU A 491 4.30 -23.36 28.22
N PRO A 492 2.94 -23.45 28.32
CA PRO A 492 2.04 -22.84 27.36
C PRO A 492 1.98 -21.33 27.52
N TRP A 493 1.83 -20.63 26.41
CA TRP A 493 1.60 -19.20 26.32
C TRP A 493 0.71 -18.88 25.09
N ALA A 494 0.16 -17.67 25.00
CA ALA A 494 -0.68 -17.28 23.88
C ALA A 494 -0.27 -15.93 23.29
N ALA A 495 -0.32 -15.86 21.97
CA ALA A 495 -0.39 -14.61 21.22
C ALA A 495 -1.86 -14.31 20.93
N VAL A 496 -2.35 -13.17 21.37
CA VAL A 496 -3.74 -12.74 21.28
C VAL A 496 -3.80 -11.45 20.47
N THR A 497 -4.60 -11.42 19.42
CA THR A 497 -4.87 -10.16 18.74
C THR A 497 -6.03 -9.46 19.44
N LEU A 498 -5.79 -8.27 19.99
CA LEU A 498 -6.77 -7.40 20.59
C LEU A 498 -7.07 -6.26 19.60
N GLU A 499 -8.34 -6.05 19.27
CA GLU A 499 -8.80 -5.04 18.33
C GLU A 499 -9.75 -4.06 19.01
N ASP A 500 -9.54 -2.76 18.76
CA ASP A 500 -10.48 -1.69 19.10
C ASP A 500 -11.24 -1.21 17.86
N MET A 501 -11.88 -0.04 17.93
CA MET A 501 -12.63 0.54 16.82
C MET A 501 -11.76 0.90 15.60
N VAL A 502 -10.45 1.05 15.79
CA VAL A 502 -9.55 1.65 14.79
C VAL A 502 -8.48 0.68 14.32
N GLY A 503 -7.95 -0.16 15.19
CA GLY A 503 -6.86 -1.06 14.85
C GLY A 503 -6.73 -2.26 15.78
N GLY A 504 -5.74 -3.12 15.50
CA GLY A 504 -5.44 -4.30 16.28
C GLY A 504 -3.96 -4.34 16.69
N VAL A 505 -3.69 -4.94 17.86
CA VAL A 505 -2.34 -5.16 18.38
C VAL A 505 -2.19 -6.59 18.87
N GLU A 506 -1.01 -7.18 18.66
CA GLU A 506 -0.70 -8.52 19.19
C GLU A 506 -0.21 -8.40 20.62
N VAL A 507 -0.91 -9.05 21.54
CA VAL A 507 -0.62 -9.08 22.98
C VAL A 507 -0.14 -10.48 23.37
N TYR A 508 1.03 -10.57 24.01
CA TYR A 508 1.59 -11.84 24.45
C TYR A 508 1.23 -12.14 25.89
N PHE A 509 0.43 -13.19 26.10
CA PHE A 509 0.18 -13.77 27.41
C PHE A 509 1.25 -14.81 27.72
N PHE A 510 2.34 -14.39 28.35
CA PHE A 510 3.39 -15.30 28.78
C PHE A 510 2.88 -16.33 29.81
N PRO A 511 3.59 -17.46 30.08
CA PRO A 511 3.07 -18.59 30.82
C PRO A 511 2.35 -18.24 32.11
N ARG A 512 2.89 -17.33 32.93
CA ARG A 512 2.27 -16.91 34.18
C ARG A 512 0.93 -16.22 33.98
N ALA A 513 0.85 -15.29 33.02
CA ALA A 513 -0.39 -14.60 32.68
C ALA A 513 -1.40 -15.56 32.03
N PHE A 514 -0.93 -16.43 31.12
CA PHE A 514 -1.78 -17.40 30.42
C PHE A 514 -2.40 -18.46 31.34
N GLN A 515 -1.77 -18.78 32.46
CA GLN A 515 -2.32 -19.70 33.47
C GLN A 515 -3.36 -19.03 34.37
N THR A 516 -3.32 -17.71 34.49
CA THR A 516 -4.23 -16.94 35.35
C THR A 516 -5.51 -16.54 34.62
N TYR A 517 -5.41 -16.21 33.33
CA TYR A 517 -6.49 -15.70 32.50
C TYR A 517 -6.77 -16.61 31.31
#